data_acef0b5d63e6787bbe70e40b0872c706
#
_entry.id   acef0b5d63e6787bbe70e40b0872c706
#
_cell.length_a   1.000
_cell.length_b   1.000
_cell.length_c   1.000
_cell.angle_alpha   90.00
_cell.angle_beta   90.00
_cell.angle_gamma   90.00
#
_symmetry.space_group_name_H-M   'P 1'
#
loop_
_entity.id
_entity.type
_entity.pdbx_description
1 polymer ?
#
loop_
_entity_poly.entity_id
_entity_poly.type
_entity_poly.pdbx_seq_one_letter_code
_entity_poly.pdbx_strand_id
1 'polypeptide(L)'
;MLARVLAVAGRTGKNFRNLNNQIGLPLSILEMDGEEDFWVLELGISRPGDMDDLGYILAPDAALVVNIGPCHLEGLGSLAGVAREKSTLLDYVRPDGFACVGADYPALREACAGRGTAVVEFSGRNGRAAYACLEKKADGEGLLYVLRTPAGEIRLRVPDQVNVAENVAAVTAMSMELGLTPADIASGLAAYSPAPQRFAVSRVGGWTFIDDTYNANPVSMACSLDEAVRLAGDRRLVLVLGEMRELDADAEREHRELGRRIAATPATHCFFYGAHAGHVREGLEGFSGEFIPTTAPAFSISSLTSFTAVLYENE
;
A
#
# COMPACT_ATOMS: atom_id res chain seq x y z
N MET A 1 -2.22 -8.61 -4.48
CA MET A 1 -2.39 -8.26 -5.90
C MET A 1 -1.49 -9.13 -6.78
N LEU A 2 -0.15 -9.04 -6.68
CA LEU A 2 0.79 -9.82 -7.51
C LEU A 2 0.49 -11.32 -7.52
N ALA A 3 0.32 -11.95 -6.36
CA ALA A 3 0.01 -13.38 -6.28
C ALA A 3 -1.28 -13.79 -7.02
N ARG A 4 -2.26 -12.89 -7.14
CA ARG A 4 -3.48 -13.16 -7.92
C ARG A 4 -3.23 -13.10 -9.42
N VAL A 5 -2.33 -12.22 -9.85
CA VAL A 5 -1.94 -12.14 -11.26
C VAL A 5 -1.11 -13.35 -11.66
N LEU A 6 -0.10 -13.71 -10.86
CA LEU A 6 0.73 -14.89 -11.15
C LEU A 6 -0.07 -16.22 -11.11
N ALA A 7 -1.11 -16.29 -10.29
CA ALA A 7 -1.99 -17.45 -10.22
C ALA A 7 -2.77 -17.73 -11.53
N VAL A 8 -2.76 -16.80 -12.49
CA VAL A 8 -3.29 -17.04 -13.85
C VAL A 8 -2.33 -17.93 -14.67
N ALA A 9 -1.03 -17.82 -14.40
CA ALA A 9 0.01 -18.53 -15.14
C ALA A 9 0.48 -19.83 -14.46
N GLY A 10 0.28 -19.98 -13.14
CA GLY A 10 0.72 -21.16 -12.40
C GLY A 10 0.28 -21.19 -10.94
N ARG A 11 0.55 -22.31 -10.27
CA ARG A 11 0.32 -22.41 -8.83
C ARG A 11 1.14 -21.35 -8.09
N THR A 12 0.50 -20.58 -7.22
CA THR A 12 1.14 -19.47 -6.54
C THR A 12 0.96 -19.55 -5.03
N GLY A 13 2.06 -19.70 -4.32
CA GLY A 13 2.15 -19.59 -2.88
C GLY A 13 2.39 -18.15 -2.44
N LYS A 14 2.02 -17.83 -1.20
CA LYS A 14 2.26 -16.53 -0.58
C LYS A 14 2.30 -16.67 0.93
N ASN A 15 2.78 -15.62 1.63
CA ASN A 15 2.74 -15.60 3.10
C ASN A 15 1.35 -15.96 3.64
N PHE A 16 1.34 -16.75 4.70
CA PHE A 16 0.13 -16.94 5.49
C PHE A 16 -0.10 -15.69 6.35
N ARG A 17 -1.23 -15.02 6.14
CA ARG A 17 -1.58 -13.75 6.81
C ARG A 17 -0.47 -12.69 6.65
N ASN A 18 0.05 -12.15 7.78
CA ASN A 18 1.12 -11.16 7.86
C ASN A 18 2.44 -11.76 8.41
N LEU A 19 2.69 -13.05 8.19
CA LEU A 19 3.91 -13.73 8.59
C LEU A 19 5.06 -13.36 7.64
N ASN A 20 5.62 -12.16 7.83
CA ASN A 20 6.60 -11.52 6.95
C ASN A 20 7.91 -11.12 7.65
N ASN A 21 8.09 -11.49 8.93
CA ASN A 21 9.30 -11.23 9.70
C ASN A 21 10.20 -12.49 9.80
N GLN A 22 11.30 -12.41 10.56
CA GLN A 22 12.31 -13.47 10.71
C GLN A 22 11.75 -14.82 11.24
N ILE A 23 10.60 -14.82 11.87
CA ILE A 23 9.90 -16.03 12.32
C ILE A 23 8.81 -16.42 11.31
N GLY A 24 8.04 -15.45 10.87
CA GLY A 24 6.88 -15.68 10.01
C GLY A 24 7.23 -16.08 8.59
N LEU A 25 8.30 -15.54 8.01
CA LEU A 25 8.75 -15.89 6.67
C LEU A 25 9.14 -17.36 6.56
N PRO A 26 10.02 -17.92 7.42
CA PRO A 26 10.34 -19.35 7.40
C PRO A 26 9.11 -20.23 7.60
N LEU A 27 8.19 -19.85 8.49
CA LEU A 27 6.95 -20.61 8.70
C LEU A 27 6.09 -20.60 7.43
N SER A 28 5.98 -19.46 6.74
CA SER A 28 5.23 -19.38 5.49
C SER A 28 5.86 -20.25 4.39
N ILE A 29 7.19 -20.31 4.33
CA ILE A 29 7.92 -21.19 3.39
C ILE A 29 7.67 -22.67 3.71
N LEU A 30 7.73 -23.05 4.98
CA LEU A 30 7.52 -24.43 5.42
C LEU A 30 6.06 -24.92 5.23
N GLU A 31 5.10 -24.02 5.12
CA GLU A 31 3.70 -24.36 4.81
C GLU A 31 3.44 -24.58 3.31
N MET A 32 4.38 -24.23 2.44
CA MET A 32 4.30 -24.50 1.00
C MET A 32 4.69 -25.96 0.75
N ASP A 33 4.05 -26.58 -0.25
CA ASP A 33 4.30 -27.99 -0.57
C ASP A 33 5.45 -28.18 -1.58
N GLY A 34 5.98 -27.08 -2.14
CA GLY A 34 7.08 -27.09 -3.10
C GLY A 34 6.66 -27.38 -4.55
N GLU A 35 5.34 -27.51 -4.79
CA GLU A 35 4.78 -27.71 -6.12
C GLU A 35 4.27 -26.40 -6.75
N GLU A 36 4.53 -25.27 -6.11
CA GLU A 36 4.18 -23.96 -6.62
C GLU A 36 5.16 -23.52 -7.70
N ASP A 37 4.61 -22.97 -8.80
CA ASP A 37 5.40 -22.33 -9.86
C ASP A 37 5.94 -20.96 -9.42
N PHE A 38 5.21 -20.28 -8.52
CA PHE A 38 5.55 -18.96 -8.00
C PHE A 38 5.38 -18.89 -6.49
N TRP A 39 6.38 -18.29 -5.82
CA TRP A 39 6.29 -17.88 -4.41
C TRP A 39 6.33 -16.36 -4.33
N VAL A 40 5.25 -15.76 -3.84
CA VAL A 40 5.14 -14.30 -3.63
C VAL A 40 5.22 -14.03 -2.13
N LEU A 41 6.40 -13.66 -1.65
CA LEU A 41 6.66 -13.50 -0.23
C LEU A 41 6.93 -12.03 0.10
N GLU A 42 6.13 -11.49 1.03
CA GLU A 42 6.30 -10.16 1.60
C GLU A 42 7.33 -10.22 2.72
N LEU A 43 8.25 -9.24 2.75
CA LEU A 43 9.27 -9.07 3.77
C LEU A 43 8.99 -7.81 4.57
N GLY A 44 8.80 -7.96 5.87
CA GLY A 44 8.54 -6.86 6.81
C GLY A 44 9.80 -6.49 7.58
N ILE A 45 10.16 -5.22 7.54
CA ILE A 45 11.31 -4.66 8.25
C ILE A 45 10.87 -3.64 9.29
N SER A 46 11.60 -3.52 10.38
CA SER A 46 11.41 -2.51 11.42
C SER A 46 12.72 -1.93 11.98
N ARG A 47 13.84 -2.63 11.78
CA ARG A 47 15.17 -2.27 12.29
C ARG A 47 16.24 -2.51 11.23
N PRO A 48 17.40 -1.83 11.34
CA PRO A 48 18.57 -2.13 10.52
C PRO A 48 18.98 -3.61 10.66
N GLY A 49 19.25 -4.26 9.53
CA GLY A 49 19.65 -5.66 9.43
C GLY A 49 18.48 -6.64 9.28
N ASP A 50 17.23 -6.22 9.46
CA ASP A 50 16.07 -7.08 9.23
C ASP A 50 16.04 -7.60 7.79
N MET A 51 16.37 -6.75 6.81
CA MET A 51 16.37 -7.16 5.40
C MET A 51 17.52 -8.10 5.06
N ASP A 52 18.66 -8.00 5.75
CA ASP A 52 19.77 -8.94 5.59
C ASP A 52 19.34 -10.35 5.98
N ASP A 53 18.69 -10.51 7.16
CA ASP A 53 18.18 -11.79 7.63
C ASP A 53 17.14 -12.37 6.66
N LEU A 54 16.15 -11.56 6.26
CA LEU A 54 15.05 -12.00 5.42
C LEU A 54 15.51 -12.28 3.98
N GLY A 55 16.40 -11.46 3.44
CA GLY A 55 16.98 -11.62 2.11
C GLY A 55 17.84 -12.89 2.03
N TYR A 56 18.63 -13.16 3.07
CA TYR A 56 19.43 -14.40 3.16
C TYR A 56 18.54 -15.65 3.17
N ILE A 57 17.43 -15.62 3.93
CA ILE A 57 16.49 -16.75 3.99
C ILE A 57 15.84 -16.99 2.63
N LEU A 58 15.42 -15.91 1.94
CA LEU A 58 14.61 -16.01 0.73
C LEU A 58 15.46 -16.24 -0.53
N ALA A 59 16.57 -15.54 -0.69
CA ALA A 59 17.41 -15.54 -1.90
C ALA A 59 16.55 -15.49 -3.20
N PRO A 60 15.81 -14.41 -3.44
CA PRO A 60 14.76 -14.38 -4.45
C PRO A 60 15.31 -14.35 -5.88
N ASP A 61 14.53 -14.91 -6.82
CA ASP A 61 14.81 -14.77 -8.26
C ASP A 61 14.41 -13.38 -8.76
N ALA A 62 13.41 -12.77 -8.14
CA ALA A 62 12.99 -11.41 -8.46
C ALA A 62 12.56 -10.65 -7.19
N ALA A 63 12.95 -9.39 -7.09
CA ALA A 63 12.59 -8.49 -5.99
C ALA A 63 11.63 -7.39 -6.46
N LEU A 64 10.67 -7.03 -5.59
CA LEU A 64 9.76 -5.92 -5.83
C LEU A 64 9.81 -4.94 -4.66
N VAL A 65 10.35 -3.75 -4.89
CA VAL A 65 10.35 -2.66 -3.90
C VAL A 65 9.39 -1.57 -4.38
N VAL A 66 8.18 -1.58 -3.82
CA VAL A 66 7.08 -0.73 -4.33
C VAL A 66 7.32 0.73 -4.01
N ASN A 67 7.53 1.03 -2.71
CA ASN A 67 7.64 2.41 -2.25
C ASN A 67 8.41 2.50 -0.94
N ILE A 68 8.67 3.74 -0.53
CA ILE A 68 9.10 4.10 0.80
C ILE A 68 8.18 5.18 1.37
N GLY A 69 7.99 5.14 2.67
CA GLY A 69 7.23 6.14 3.41
C GLY A 69 7.79 6.32 4.82
N PRO A 70 7.37 7.34 5.57
CA PRO A 70 7.75 7.56 6.95
C PRO A 70 7.07 6.49 7.84
N CYS A 71 7.64 5.30 7.87
CA CYS A 71 7.24 4.17 8.70
C CYS A 71 8.48 3.60 9.41
N HIS A 72 8.29 3.05 10.60
CA HIS A 72 9.37 2.47 11.41
C HIS A 72 10.55 3.44 11.68
N LEU A 73 10.27 4.75 11.75
CA LEU A 73 11.31 5.77 11.92
C LEU A 73 12.04 5.65 13.26
N GLU A 74 11.38 5.13 14.29
CA GLU A 74 11.99 4.80 15.57
C GLU A 74 13.19 3.84 15.39
N GLY A 75 13.08 2.85 14.52
CA GLY A 75 14.15 1.88 14.24
C GLY A 75 15.09 2.34 13.13
N LEU A 76 14.56 2.87 12.02
CA LEU A 76 15.31 3.16 10.80
C LEU A 76 15.78 4.62 10.68
N GLY A 77 15.39 5.49 11.61
CA GLY A 77 15.86 6.85 11.81
C GLY A 77 15.36 7.88 10.80
N SER A 78 15.21 7.53 9.53
CA SER A 78 14.83 8.47 8.46
C SER A 78 14.28 7.75 7.23
N LEU A 79 13.65 8.52 6.32
CA LEU A 79 13.22 8.02 5.02
C LEU A 79 14.39 7.42 4.21
N ALA A 80 15.57 8.02 4.30
CA ALA A 80 16.79 7.47 3.68
C ALA A 80 17.23 6.16 4.36
N GLY A 81 17.01 6.01 5.67
CA GLY A 81 17.21 4.76 6.39
C GLY A 81 16.26 3.67 5.91
N VAL A 82 14.97 3.99 5.78
CA VAL A 82 13.98 3.08 5.19
C VAL A 82 14.36 2.66 3.77
N ALA A 83 14.82 3.60 2.95
CA ALA A 83 15.25 3.32 1.58
C ALA A 83 16.46 2.38 1.55
N ARG A 84 17.49 2.64 2.37
CA ARG A 84 18.67 1.76 2.48
C ARG A 84 18.30 0.35 2.90
N GLU A 85 17.48 0.23 3.96
CA GLU A 85 17.09 -1.08 4.48
C GLU A 85 16.31 -1.88 3.43
N LYS A 86 15.27 -1.28 2.81
CA LYS A 86 14.50 -1.96 1.77
C LYS A 86 15.34 -2.34 0.54
N SER A 87 16.27 -1.47 0.14
CA SER A 87 17.11 -1.73 -1.03
C SER A 87 18.15 -2.84 -0.80
N THR A 88 18.46 -3.19 0.44
CA THR A 88 19.35 -4.31 0.79
C THR A 88 18.84 -5.64 0.23
N LEU A 89 17.51 -5.78 0.02
CA LEU A 89 16.97 -6.97 -0.65
C LEU A 89 17.61 -7.25 -2.01
N LEU A 90 18.05 -6.21 -2.74
CA LEU A 90 18.67 -6.38 -4.04
C LEU A 90 20.01 -7.15 -3.98
N ASP A 91 20.72 -7.09 -2.86
CA ASP A 91 22.00 -7.80 -2.68
C ASP A 91 21.81 -9.33 -2.56
N TYR A 92 20.56 -9.77 -2.28
CA TYR A 92 20.19 -11.17 -2.13
C TYR A 92 19.48 -11.74 -3.36
N VAL A 93 19.18 -10.92 -4.36
CA VAL A 93 18.64 -11.42 -5.63
C VAL A 93 19.68 -12.30 -6.32
N ARG A 94 19.26 -13.45 -6.82
CA ARG A 94 20.14 -14.40 -7.51
C ARG A 94 20.83 -13.73 -8.73
N PRO A 95 22.00 -14.22 -9.16
CA PRO A 95 22.80 -13.56 -10.20
C PRO A 95 22.07 -13.30 -11.52
N ASP A 96 21.16 -14.18 -11.92
CA ASP A 96 20.38 -14.07 -13.15
C ASP A 96 19.00 -13.42 -12.90
N GLY A 97 18.78 -12.91 -11.69
CA GLY A 97 17.53 -12.29 -11.27
C GLY A 97 17.48 -10.79 -11.56
N PHE A 98 16.35 -10.18 -11.21
CA PHE A 98 16.12 -8.76 -11.41
C PHE A 98 15.30 -8.14 -10.26
N ALA A 99 15.24 -6.81 -10.22
CA ALA A 99 14.41 -6.08 -9.27
C ALA A 99 13.50 -5.08 -10.00
N CYS A 100 12.22 -5.06 -9.63
CA CYS A 100 11.31 -3.96 -9.98
C CYS A 100 11.28 -2.94 -8.85
N VAL A 101 11.55 -1.67 -9.14
CA VAL A 101 11.70 -0.60 -8.13
C VAL A 101 10.84 0.61 -8.47
N GLY A 102 10.13 1.13 -7.48
CA GLY A 102 9.33 2.35 -7.60
C GLY A 102 10.19 3.58 -7.85
N ALA A 103 10.02 4.20 -9.02
CA ALA A 103 10.82 5.34 -9.47
C ALA A 103 10.34 6.69 -8.90
N ASP A 104 9.17 6.73 -8.28
CA ASP A 104 8.56 7.95 -7.74
C ASP A 104 9.25 8.46 -6.46
N TYR A 105 10.21 7.71 -5.93
CA TYR A 105 10.93 7.96 -4.68
C TYR A 105 12.44 8.15 -4.92
N PRO A 106 12.95 9.39 -4.99
CA PRO A 106 14.37 9.66 -5.27
C PRO A 106 15.33 8.93 -4.32
N ALA A 107 15.02 8.92 -3.01
CA ALA A 107 15.86 8.24 -2.02
C ALA A 107 15.90 6.71 -2.22
N LEU A 108 14.81 6.08 -2.70
CA LEU A 108 14.81 4.65 -3.03
C LEU A 108 15.67 4.38 -4.28
N ARG A 109 15.51 5.20 -5.32
CA ARG A 109 16.32 5.07 -6.55
C ARG A 109 17.82 5.21 -6.25
N GLU A 110 18.18 6.20 -5.43
CA GLU A 110 19.57 6.41 -4.99
C GLU A 110 20.10 5.20 -4.20
N ALA A 111 19.32 4.67 -3.28
CA ALA A 111 19.69 3.51 -2.47
C ALA A 111 19.83 2.21 -3.28
N CYS A 112 19.09 2.07 -4.38
CA CYS A 112 19.18 0.93 -5.30
C CYS A 112 20.32 1.08 -6.33
N ALA A 113 20.81 2.30 -6.55
CA ALA A 113 21.85 2.56 -7.55
C ALA A 113 23.17 1.89 -7.17
N GLY A 114 23.81 1.22 -8.15
CA GLY A 114 25.13 0.57 -7.97
C GLY A 114 25.09 -0.79 -7.26
N ARG A 115 23.93 -1.31 -6.88
CA ARG A 115 23.77 -2.69 -6.41
C ARG A 115 23.76 -3.62 -7.61
N GLY A 116 24.57 -4.64 -7.69
CA GLY A 116 24.83 -5.47 -8.87
C GLY A 116 23.64 -6.12 -9.58
N THR A 117 22.42 -5.93 -9.08
CA THR A 117 21.17 -6.48 -9.62
C THR A 117 20.61 -5.62 -10.75
N ALA A 118 20.11 -6.23 -11.81
CA ALA A 118 19.38 -5.54 -12.88
C ALA A 118 18.10 -4.90 -12.34
N VAL A 119 17.91 -3.59 -12.56
CA VAL A 119 16.77 -2.83 -12.05
C VAL A 119 15.84 -2.41 -13.18
N VAL A 120 14.57 -2.74 -13.04
CA VAL A 120 13.46 -2.29 -13.88
C VAL A 120 12.65 -1.25 -13.08
N GLU A 121 12.60 -0.02 -13.56
CA GLU A 121 11.86 1.05 -12.89
C GLU A 121 10.38 1.06 -13.30
N PHE A 122 9.49 1.27 -12.32
CA PHE A 122 8.08 1.55 -12.57
C PHE A 122 7.63 2.81 -11.82
N SER A 123 6.54 3.42 -12.30
CA SER A 123 5.96 4.65 -11.73
C SER A 123 4.45 4.58 -11.69
N GLY A 124 3.85 4.94 -10.58
CA GLY A 124 2.41 5.16 -10.45
C GLY A 124 1.93 6.46 -11.10
N ARG A 125 2.87 7.27 -11.59
CA ARG A 125 2.64 8.56 -12.23
C ARG A 125 3.19 8.54 -13.65
N ASN A 126 2.87 9.56 -14.46
CA ASN A 126 3.43 9.73 -15.80
C ASN A 126 4.91 10.14 -15.74
N GLY A 127 5.77 9.26 -15.25
CA GLY A 127 7.22 9.42 -15.16
C GLY A 127 7.98 8.88 -16.36
N ARG A 128 9.33 8.90 -16.29
CA ARG A 128 10.23 8.35 -17.33
C ARG A 128 10.51 6.85 -17.16
N ALA A 129 9.92 6.20 -16.17
CA ALA A 129 10.12 4.78 -15.91
C ALA A 129 9.73 3.91 -17.11
N ALA A 130 10.32 2.73 -17.24
CA ALA A 130 10.00 1.77 -18.30
C ALA A 130 8.52 1.36 -18.26
N TYR A 131 7.99 1.19 -17.06
CA TYR A 131 6.58 0.96 -16.79
C TYR A 131 6.00 2.17 -16.07
N ALA A 132 4.99 2.82 -16.63
CA ALA A 132 4.42 4.02 -16.01
C ALA A 132 2.90 4.11 -16.22
N CYS A 133 2.18 4.49 -15.17
CA CYS A 133 0.78 4.84 -15.29
C CYS A 133 0.65 6.21 -15.96
N LEU A 134 0.11 6.22 -17.18
CA LEU A 134 -0.11 7.44 -17.96
C LEU A 134 -1.45 8.08 -17.63
N GLU A 135 -2.47 7.24 -17.44
CA GLU A 135 -3.84 7.67 -17.17
C GLU A 135 -4.52 6.66 -16.23
N LYS A 136 -5.31 7.18 -15.32
CA LYS A 136 -6.27 6.42 -14.49
C LYS A 136 -7.60 7.16 -14.57
N LYS A 137 -8.66 6.49 -14.97
CA LYS A 137 -10.02 7.08 -15.02
C LYS A 137 -11.10 6.06 -14.69
N ALA A 138 -12.24 6.56 -14.24
CA ALA A 138 -13.44 5.74 -14.09
C ALA A 138 -13.90 5.20 -15.45
N ASP A 139 -14.34 3.94 -15.49
CA ASP A 139 -14.84 3.25 -16.68
C ASP A 139 -15.99 2.29 -16.28
N GLY A 140 -17.19 2.84 -16.25
CA GLY A 140 -18.37 2.12 -15.73
C GLY A 140 -18.26 1.86 -14.23
N GLU A 141 -18.39 0.60 -13.81
CA GLU A 141 -18.26 0.18 -12.41
C GLU A 141 -16.81 -0.13 -11.99
N GLY A 142 -15.82 0.28 -12.80
CA GLY A 142 -14.41 0.01 -12.56
C GLY A 142 -13.50 1.15 -12.97
N LEU A 143 -12.24 0.81 -13.14
CA LEU A 143 -11.18 1.74 -13.53
C LEU A 143 -10.50 1.27 -14.82
N LEU A 144 -10.21 2.21 -15.70
CA LEU A 144 -9.31 2.02 -16.84
C LEU A 144 -7.95 2.64 -16.52
N TYR A 145 -6.91 1.83 -16.59
CA TYR A 145 -5.53 2.26 -16.58
C TYR A 145 -4.94 2.21 -17.97
N VAL A 146 -4.23 3.27 -18.35
CA VAL A 146 -3.35 3.29 -19.52
C VAL A 146 -1.93 3.28 -18.98
N LEU A 147 -1.16 2.25 -19.32
CA LEU A 147 0.22 2.11 -18.86
C LEU A 147 1.17 2.07 -20.06
N ARG A 148 2.28 2.79 -19.94
CA ARG A 148 3.46 2.58 -20.77
C ARG A 148 4.16 1.31 -20.34
N THR A 149 4.64 0.54 -21.29
CA THR A 149 5.52 -0.61 -21.11
C THR A 149 6.62 -0.59 -22.17
N PRO A 150 7.70 -1.38 -22.05
CA PRO A 150 8.71 -1.51 -23.10
C PRO A 150 8.14 -1.98 -24.46
N ALA A 151 7.04 -2.73 -24.44
CA ALA A 151 6.36 -3.23 -25.64
C ALA A 151 5.34 -2.24 -26.24
N GLY A 152 5.15 -1.07 -25.61
CA GLY A 152 4.16 -0.07 -26.02
C GLY A 152 3.12 0.20 -24.93
N GLU A 153 2.06 0.93 -25.30
CA GLU A 153 0.98 1.22 -24.37
C GLU A 153 0.00 0.04 -24.25
N ILE A 154 -0.39 -0.26 -23.02
CA ILE A 154 -1.43 -1.24 -22.72
C ILE A 154 -2.58 -0.59 -21.95
N ARG A 155 -3.75 -1.19 -22.04
CA ARG A 155 -4.96 -0.75 -21.34
C ARG A 155 -5.49 -1.87 -20.48
N LEU A 156 -5.62 -1.61 -19.17
CA LEU A 156 -6.13 -2.56 -18.21
C LEU A 156 -7.44 -2.03 -17.61
N ARG A 157 -8.52 -2.80 -17.80
CA ARG A 157 -9.77 -2.58 -17.07
C ARG A 157 -9.77 -3.44 -15.82
N VAL A 158 -10.02 -2.81 -14.69
CA VAL A 158 -9.94 -3.45 -13.38
C VAL A 158 -11.10 -3.02 -12.51
N PRO A 159 -11.49 -3.85 -11.51
CA PRO A 159 -12.48 -3.45 -10.53
C PRO A 159 -12.09 -2.19 -9.76
N ASP A 160 -13.07 -1.42 -9.29
CA ASP A 160 -12.87 -0.15 -8.58
C ASP A 160 -11.98 -0.27 -7.33
N GLN A 161 -11.98 -1.43 -6.66
CA GLN A 161 -11.08 -1.71 -5.54
C GLN A 161 -9.59 -1.80 -5.92
N VAL A 162 -9.23 -1.85 -7.21
CA VAL A 162 -7.86 -1.82 -7.72
C VAL A 162 -7.48 -0.38 -8.06
N ASN A 163 -7.50 0.51 -7.07
CA ASN A 163 -7.45 1.95 -7.32
C ASN A 163 -6.07 2.59 -7.12
N VAL A 164 -5.06 1.85 -6.68
CA VAL A 164 -3.71 2.36 -6.44
C VAL A 164 -2.85 2.19 -7.69
N ALA A 165 -2.66 3.27 -8.45
CA ALA A 165 -1.92 3.27 -9.71
C ALA A 165 -0.48 2.75 -9.59
N GLU A 166 0.20 3.07 -8.49
CA GLU A 166 1.53 2.56 -8.20
C GLU A 166 1.56 1.03 -8.09
N ASN A 167 0.59 0.45 -7.38
CA ASN A 167 0.49 -1.00 -7.24
C ASN A 167 0.18 -1.67 -8.59
N VAL A 168 -0.66 -1.05 -9.43
CA VAL A 168 -0.97 -1.57 -10.77
C VAL A 168 0.27 -1.52 -11.65
N ALA A 169 1.03 -0.42 -11.63
CA ALA A 169 2.29 -0.30 -12.37
C ALA A 169 3.34 -1.31 -11.88
N ALA A 170 3.48 -1.48 -10.55
CA ALA A 170 4.38 -2.45 -9.92
C ALA A 170 4.07 -3.89 -10.34
N VAL A 171 2.80 -4.29 -10.23
CA VAL A 171 2.34 -5.63 -10.61
C VAL A 171 2.50 -5.85 -12.11
N THR A 172 2.22 -4.84 -12.93
CA THR A 172 2.39 -4.92 -14.37
C THR A 172 3.86 -5.12 -14.73
N ALA A 173 4.78 -4.31 -14.16
CA ALA A 173 6.20 -4.44 -14.39
C ALA A 173 6.70 -5.85 -14.02
N MET A 174 6.47 -6.28 -12.78
CA MET A 174 6.90 -7.61 -12.32
C MET A 174 6.33 -8.74 -13.18
N SER A 175 5.03 -8.69 -13.48
CA SER A 175 4.38 -9.79 -14.23
C SER A 175 4.85 -9.87 -15.67
N MET A 176 5.07 -8.73 -16.35
CA MET A 176 5.57 -8.73 -17.72
C MET A 176 7.03 -9.15 -17.81
N GLU A 177 7.87 -8.78 -16.86
CA GLU A 177 9.26 -9.25 -16.78
C GLU A 177 9.33 -10.77 -16.49
N LEU A 178 8.32 -11.32 -15.81
CA LEU A 178 8.12 -12.76 -15.62
C LEU A 178 7.43 -13.45 -16.83
N GLY A 179 7.15 -12.73 -17.91
CA GLY A 179 6.64 -13.28 -19.16
C GLY A 179 5.11 -13.35 -19.27
N LEU A 180 4.35 -12.79 -18.34
CA LEU A 180 2.89 -12.75 -18.44
C LEU A 180 2.44 -11.70 -19.46
N THR A 181 1.32 -11.99 -20.12
CA THR A 181 0.71 -11.07 -21.08
C THR A 181 -0.18 -10.02 -20.39
N PRO A 182 -0.48 -8.88 -21.04
CA PRO A 182 -1.47 -7.93 -20.54
C PRO A 182 -2.84 -8.54 -20.26
N ALA A 183 -3.23 -9.59 -21.01
CA ALA A 183 -4.49 -10.29 -20.79
C ALA A 183 -4.48 -11.10 -19.48
N ASP A 184 -3.37 -11.77 -19.17
CA ASP A 184 -3.20 -12.49 -17.91
C ASP A 184 -3.24 -11.53 -16.73
N ILE A 185 -2.56 -10.37 -16.85
CA ILE A 185 -2.56 -9.32 -15.82
C ILE A 185 -3.98 -8.79 -15.60
N ALA A 186 -4.71 -8.47 -16.67
CA ALA A 186 -6.10 -8.01 -16.57
C ALA A 186 -6.99 -9.05 -15.87
N SER A 187 -6.85 -10.32 -16.24
CA SER A 187 -7.59 -11.44 -15.64
C SER A 187 -7.31 -11.59 -14.14
N GLY A 188 -6.03 -11.55 -13.74
CA GLY A 188 -5.64 -11.66 -12.34
C GLY A 188 -6.09 -10.45 -11.50
N LEU A 189 -6.03 -9.25 -12.07
CA LEU A 189 -6.53 -8.04 -11.41
C LEU A 189 -8.05 -8.01 -11.30
N ALA A 190 -8.78 -8.54 -12.28
CA ALA A 190 -10.24 -8.69 -12.21
C ALA A 190 -10.68 -9.63 -11.07
N ALA A 191 -9.87 -10.65 -10.76
CA ALA A 191 -10.10 -11.58 -9.66
C ALA A 191 -9.56 -11.08 -8.31
N TYR A 192 -8.97 -9.88 -8.25
CA TYR A 192 -8.42 -9.33 -7.02
C TYR A 192 -9.53 -8.86 -6.08
N SER A 193 -9.41 -9.27 -4.83
CA SER A 193 -10.20 -8.72 -3.72
C SER A 193 -9.22 -8.21 -2.66
N PRO A 194 -9.41 -7.01 -2.11
CA PRO A 194 -8.60 -6.51 -1.02
C PRO A 194 -8.58 -7.47 0.16
N ALA A 195 -7.46 -7.53 0.85
CA ALA A 195 -7.43 -8.23 2.14
C ALA A 195 -8.36 -7.51 3.13
N PRO A 196 -8.95 -8.22 4.10
CA PRO A 196 -9.67 -7.57 5.19
C PRO A 196 -8.89 -6.41 5.79
N GLN A 197 -9.57 -5.34 6.15
CA GLN A 197 -8.94 -4.14 6.75
C GLN A 197 -7.94 -3.40 5.82
N ARG A 198 -7.99 -3.63 4.51
CA ARG A 198 -7.18 -2.95 3.49
C ARG A 198 -8.08 -2.29 2.48
N PHE A 199 -8.68 -1.14 2.86
CA PHE A 199 -9.66 -0.43 2.05
C PHE A 199 -10.83 -1.34 1.60
N ALA A 200 -11.30 -2.20 2.50
CA ALA A 200 -12.37 -3.13 2.21
C ALA A 200 -13.72 -2.41 2.27
N VAL A 201 -14.44 -2.39 1.16
CA VAL A 201 -15.72 -1.70 1.03
C VAL A 201 -16.86 -2.67 1.30
N SER A 202 -17.78 -2.32 2.19
CA SER A 202 -18.98 -3.09 2.52
C SER A 202 -20.20 -2.17 2.67
N ARG A 203 -21.40 -2.75 2.57
CA ARG A 203 -22.66 -2.02 2.78
C ARG A 203 -23.36 -2.57 4.02
N VAL A 204 -23.70 -1.68 4.94
CA VAL A 204 -24.39 -2.04 6.19
C VAL A 204 -25.54 -1.07 6.39
N GLY A 205 -26.77 -1.55 6.29
CA GLY A 205 -27.96 -0.71 6.32
C GLY A 205 -27.95 0.33 5.19
N GLY A 206 -28.19 1.59 5.50
CA GLY A 206 -28.14 2.72 4.57
C GLY A 206 -26.74 3.33 4.38
N TRP A 207 -25.67 2.66 4.83
CA TRP A 207 -24.31 3.20 4.81
C TRP A 207 -23.37 2.31 4.01
N THR A 208 -22.45 2.94 3.28
CA THR A 208 -21.25 2.27 2.80
C THR A 208 -20.13 2.47 3.81
N PHE A 209 -19.52 1.39 4.21
CA PHE A 209 -18.42 1.33 5.16
C PHE A 209 -17.13 0.96 4.44
N ILE A 210 -16.09 1.78 4.62
CA ILE A 210 -14.74 1.51 4.13
C ILE A 210 -13.88 1.17 5.34
N ASP A 211 -13.38 -0.05 5.37
CA ASP A 211 -12.50 -0.57 6.42
C ASP A 211 -11.05 -0.60 5.93
N ASP A 212 -10.22 0.35 6.42
CA ASP A 212 -8.78 0.42 6.20
C ASP A 212 -8.03 0.39 7.55
N THR A 213 -8.51 -0.48 8.45
CA THR A 213 -8.09 -0.49 9.86
C THR A 213 -6.88 -1.36 10.15
N TYR A 214 -6.19 -1.86 9.14
CA TYR A 214 -5.02 -2.71 9.35
C TYR A 214 -3.84 -1.96 9.97
N ASN A 215 -3.53 -0.78 9.45
CA ASN A 215 -2.47 0.10 9.95
C ASN A 215 -2.73 1.54 9.49
N ALA A 216 -2.16 2.50 10.21
CA ALA A 216 -2.23 3.92 9.85
C ALA A 216 -0.82 4.52 9.78
N ASN A 217 -0.50 5.15 8.65
CA ASN A 217 0.67 5.98 8.45
C ASN A 217 0.31 7.19 7.58
N PRO A 218 1.14 8.23 7.52
CA PRO A 218 0.79 9.47 6.82
C PRO A 218 0.37 9.29 5.37
N VAL A 219 1.05 8.40 4.65
CA VAL A 219 0.79 8.15 3.22
C VAL A 219 -0.51 7.36 3.02
N SER A 220 -0.70 6.27 3.77
CA SER A 220 -1.90 5.45 3.64
C SER A 220 -3.16 6.23 4.05
N MET A 221 -3.11 6.97 5.15
CA MET A 221 -4.24 7.79 5.60
C MET A 221 -4.61 8.88 4.58
N ALA A 222 -3.60 9.54 3.98
CA ALA A 222 -3.86 10.51 2.92
C ALA A 222 -4.57 9.87 1.72
N CYS A 223 -4.07 8.73 1.23
CA CYS A 223 -4.68 8.01 0.13
C CYS A 223 -6.11 7.54 0.46
N SER A 224 -6.33 7.04 1.68
CA SER A 224 -7.65 6.58 2.12
C SER A 224 -8.66 7.72 2.23
N LEU A 225 -8.24 8.90 2.72
CA LEU A 225 -9.10 10.09 2.77
C LEU A 225 -9.48 10.57 1.36
N ASP A 226 -8.50 10.69 0.46
CA ASP A 226 -8.75 11.15 -0.92
C ASP A 226 -9.72 10.21 -1.64
N GLU A 227 -9.53 8.91 -1.48
CA GLU A 227 -10.39 7.91 -2.12
C GLU A 227 -11.78 7.83 -1.48
N ALA A 228 -11.88 8.00 -0.16
CA ALA A 228 -13.15 8.06 0.54
C ALA A 228 -13.99 9.27 0.10
N VAL A 229 -13.36 10.43 -0.07
CA VAL A 229 -14.03 11.62 -0.62
C VAL A 229 -14.51 11.36 -2.05
N ARG A 230 -13.68 10.75 -2.89
CA ARG A 230 -14.06 10.38 -4.27
C ARG A 230 -15.29 9.44 -4.30
N LEU A 231 -15.26 8.41 -3.46
CA LEU A 231 -16.35 7.42 -3.39
C LEU A 231 -17.63 8.00 -2.78
N ALA A 232 -17.50 8.87 -1.80
CA ALA A 232 -18.65 9.53 -1.19
C ALA A 232 -19.36 10.49 -2.17
N GLY A 233 -18.60 11.21 -3.02
CA GLY A 233 -19.17 12.25 -3.87
C GLY A 233 -19.89 13.30 -3.02
N ASP A 234 -21.15 13.58 -3.35
CA ASP A 234 -21.99 14.57 -2.62
C ASP A 234 -22.69 13.97 -1.39
N ARG A 235 -22.47 12.69 -1.09
CA ARG A 235 -23.10 12.00 0.04
C ARG A 235 -22.47 12.39 1.36
N ARG A 236 -23.23 12.25 2.44
CA ARG A 236 -22.74 12.52 3.80
C ARG A 236 -21.55 11.63 4.14
N LEU A 237 -20.44 12.22 4.52
CA LEU A 237 -19.19 11.56 4.85
C LEU A 237 -18.92 11.67 6.36
N VAL A 238 -18.56 10.55 6.98
CA VAL A 238 -18.15 10.45 8.39
C VAL A 238 -16.79 9.74 8.44
N LEU A 239 -15.84 10.34 9.14
CA LEU A 239 -14.51 9.79 9.34
C LEU A 239 -14.38 9.20 10.75
N VAL A 240 -13.78 8.02 10.86
CA VAL A 240 -13.40 7.39 12.13
C VAL A 240 -11.92 7.02 12.02
N LEU A 241 -11.07 7.79 12.70
CA LEU A 241 -9.63 7.74 12.52
C LEU A 241 -8.93 7.42 13.85
N GLY A 242 -7.83 6.69 13.77
CA GLY A 242 -6.93 6.44 14.88
C GLY A 242 -5.60 7.15 14.72
N GLU A 243 -4.79 7.14 15.77
CA GLU A 243 -3.45 7.72 15.72
C GLU A 243 -2.51 6.92 14.81
N MET A 244 -1.55 7.62 14.24
CA MET A 244 -0.44 7.02 13.51
C MET A 244 0.70 6.74 14.50
N ARG A 245 1.18 5.51 14.55
CA ARG A 245 2.25 5.06 15.44
C ARG A 245 3.60 5.04 14.74
N GLU A 246 4.66 4.85 15.51
CA GLU A 246 6.03 4.68 15.02
C GLU A 246 6.56 5.88 14.22
N LEU A 247 6.08 7.10 14.52
CA LEU A 247 6.49 8.36 13.90
C LEU A 247 7.55 9.13 14.70
N ASP A 248 7.79 8.72 15.95
CA ASP A 248 8.77 9.32 16.87
C ASP A 248 8.68 10.85 16.91
N ALA A 249 9.77 11.57 16.67
CA ALA A 249 9.81 13.03 16.69
C ALA A 249 8.89 13.72 15.66
N ASP A 250 8.47 13.00 14.62
CA ASP A 250 7.59 13.52 13.58
C ASP A 250 6.09 13.40 13.94
N ALA A 251 5.74 12.71 15.01
CA ALA A 251 4.36 12.38 15.34
C ALA A 251 3.44 13.62 15.43
N GLU A 252 3.86 14.65 16.11
CA GLU A 252 3.07 15.89 16.25
C GLU A 252 2.84 16.57 14.90
N ARG A 253 3.89 16.67 14.08
CA ARG A 253 3.83 17.29 12.77
C ARG A 253 2.87 16.55 11.85
N GLU A 254 2.98 15.23 11.78
CA GLU A 254 2.17 14.39 10.91
C GLU A 254 0.70 14.38 11.33
N HIS A 255 0.41 14.42 12.63
CA HIS A 255 -0.97 14.54 13.10
C HIS A 255 -1.57 15.92 12.83
N ARG A 256 -0.78 17.02 12.88
CA ARG A 256 -1.27 18.34 12.42
C ARG A 256 -1.56 18.32 10.91
N GLU A 257 -0.70 17.69 10.12
CA GLU A 257 -0.91 17.56 8.68
C GLU A 257 -2.16 16.71 8.36
N LEU A 258 -2.39 15.64 9.12
CA LEU A 258 -3.64 14.89 9.05
C LEU A 258 -4.85 15.79 9.31
N GLY A 259 -4.78 16.65 10.33
CA GLY A 259 -5.83 17.66 10.62
C GLY A 259 -6.11 18.56 9.43
N ARG A 260 -5.08 19.08 8.75
CA ARG A 260 -5.25 19.91 7.54
C ARG A 260 -5.91 19.15 6.40
N ARG A 261 -5.55 17.89 6.22
CA ARG A 261 -6.20 17.04 5.21
C ARG A 261 -7.66 16.76 5.53
N ILE A 262 -8.00 16.49 6.79
CA ILE A 262 -9.39 16.34 7.26
C ILE A 262 -10.17 17.65 6.99
N ALA A 263 -9.57 18.80 7.28
CA ALA A 263 -10.21 20.11 7.04
C ALA A 263 -10.55 20.36 5.57
N ALA A 264 -9.79 19.78 4.65
CA ALA A 264 -10.04 19.86 3.21
C ALA A 264 -11.12 18.89 2.70
N THR A 265 -11.65 18.00 3.56
CA THR A 265 -12.70 17.04 3.18
C THR A 265 -14.10 17.63 3.42
N PRO A 266 -15.15 17.15 2.72
CA PRO A 266 -16.54 17.48 2.98
C PRO A 266 -17.14 16.69 4.16
N ALA A 267 -16.31 16.10 5.02
CA ALA A 267 -16.80 15.26 6.13
C ALA A 267 -17.63 16.10 7.12
N THR A 268 -18.78 15.55 7.53
CA THR A 268 -19.65 16.19 8.51
C THR A 268 -19.22 15.90 9.95
N HIS A 269 -18.56 14.76 10.17
CA HIS A 269 -18.05 14.36 11.49
C HIS A 269 -16.70 13.66 11.31
N CYS A 270 -15.80 13.90 12.23
CA CYS A 270 -14.53 13.18 12.35
C CYS A 270 -14.36 12.71 13.81
N PHE A 271 -14.46 11.41 14.02
CA PHE A 271 -14.10 10.77 15.29
C PHE A 271 -12.62 10.42 15.25
N PHE A 272 -11.87 10.85 16.27
CA PHE A 272 -10.45 10.54 16.36
C PHE A 272 -10.11 9.88 17.70
N TYR A 273 -9.45 8.72 17.63
CA TYR A 273 -8.98 7.98 18.80
C TYR A 273 -7.44 8.00 18.88
N GLY A 274 -6.90 8.48 19.99
CA GLY A 274 -5.48 8.47 20.27
C GLY A 274 -4.99 9.70 21.03
N ALA A 275 -3.74 9.63 21.49
CA ALA A 275 -3.11 10.69 22.30
C ALA A 275 -2.90 11.99 21.52
N HIS A 276 -2.77 11.92 20.20
CA HIS A 276 -2.48 13.06 19.32
C HIS A 276 -3.71 13.85 18.86
N ALA A 277 -4.89 13.63 19.46
CA ALA A 277 -6.12 14.36 19.11
C ALA A 277 -5.97 15.89 19.19
N GLY A 278 -5.14 16.42 20.12
CA GLY A 278 -4.81 17.84 20.22
C GLY A 278 -4.12 18.37 18.97
N HIS A 279 -3.12 17.65 18.47
CA HIS A 279 -2.36 18.04 17.29
C HIS A 279 -3.19 17.94 16.00
N VAL A 280 -4.08 16.94 15.90
CA VAL A 280 -5.05 16.89 14.80
C VAL A 280 -5.95 18.11 14.84
N ARG A 281 -6.47 18.48 16.02
CA ARG A 281 -7.33 19.66 16.19
C ARG A 281 -6.64 20.95 15.76
N GLU A 282 -5.34 21.12 16.04
CA GLU A 282 -4.56 22.27 15.59
C GLU A 282 -4.52 22.41 14.06
N GLY A 283 -4.62 21.30 13.34
CA GLY A 283 -4.65 21.28 11.88
C GLY A 283 -6.03 21.50 11.24
N LEU A 284 -7.11 21.52 12.03
CA LEU A 284 -8.50 21.58 11.52
C LEU A 284 -8.99 22.98 11.16
N GLU A 285 -8.11 23.94 10.95
CA GLU A 285 -8.53 25.30 10.58
C GLU A 285 -9.40 25.26 9.30
N GLY A 286 -10.62 25.84 9.41
CA GLY A 286 -11.59 25.84 8.31
C GLY A 286 -12.44 24.57 8.17
N PHE A 287 -12.29 23.57 9.04
CA PHE A 287 -13.13 22.39 9.02
C PHE A 287 -14.58 22.75 9.33
N SER A 288 -15.50 22.41 8.43
CA SER A 288 -16.94 22.72 8.57
C SER A 288 -17.71 21.67 9.35
N GLY A 289 -17.12 20.49 9.58
CA GLY A 289 -17.73 19.40 10.33
C GLY A 289 -17.45 19.45 11.84
N GLU A 290 -17.93 18.44 12.54
CA GLU A 290 -17.69 18.27 13.98
C GLU A 290 -16.51 17.34 14.23
N PHE A 291 -15.53 17.77 15.02
CA PHE A 291 -14.40 16.95 15.45
C PHE A 291 -14.60 16.43 16.87
N ILE A 292 -14.66 15.11 17.02
CA ILE A 292 -14.99 14.42 18.25
C ILE A 292 -13.79 13.55 18.68
N PRO A 293 -12.92 14.05 19.60
CA PRO A 293 -11.90 13.19 20.19
C PRO A 293 -12.57 12.15 21.09
N THR A 294 -12.12 10.91 20.97
CA THR A 294 -12.64 9.81 21.78
C THR A 294 -11.51 9.14 22.56
N THR A 295 -11.76 8.80 23.81
CA THR A 295 -10.81 8.13 24.70
C THR A 295 -11.04 6.61 24.76
N ALA A 296 -12.17 6.16 24.25
CA ALA A 296 -12.46 4.75 24.09
C ALA A 296 -13.00 4.53 22.67
N PRO A 297 -12.64 3.45 21.99
CA PRO A 297 -13.29 3.12 20.75
C PRO A 297 -14.79 2.96 21.04
N ALA A 298 -15.64 3.73 20.35
CA ALA A 298 -17.09 3.65 20.45
C ALA A 298 -17.62 2.27 20.04
N PHE A 299 -16.74 1.43 19.53
CA PHE A 299 -16.92 0.03 19.18
C PHE A 299 -15.91 -0.79 19.97
N SER A 300 -16.32 -1.89 20.57
CA SER A 300 -15.45 -2.86 21.25
C SER A 300 -14.49 -3.52 20.25
N ILE A 301 -13.45 -2.80 19.83
CA ILE A 301 -12.39 -3.32 18.98
C ILE A 301 -11.15 -3.45 19.87
N SER A 302 -11.10 -4.54 20.59
CA SER A 302 -10.08 -4.83 21.61
C SER A 302 -8.66 -5.04 21.07
N SER A 303 -8.41 -4.81 19.76
CA SER A 303 -7.12 -5.04 19.12
C SER A 303 -6.65 -3.94 18.15
N LEU A 304 -7.40 -2.87 17.94
CA LEU A 304 -7.01 -1.82 17.00
C LEU A 304 -6.17 -0.75 17.69
N THR A 305 -4.92 -0.68 17.29
CA THR A 305 -3.94 0.28 17.81
C THR A 305 -3.81 1.54 16.95
N SER A 306 -4.17 1.46 15.67
CA SER A 306 -4.32 2.58 14.74
C SER A 306 -5.29 2.16 13.62
N PHE A 307 -6.18 3.05 13.17
CA PHE A 307 -7.19 2.68 12.17
C PHE A 307 -7.72 3.85 11.36
N THR A 308 -8.20 3.53 10.17
CA THR A 308 -8.99 4.42 9.31
C THR A 308 -10.26 3.69 8.92
N ALA A 309 -11.39 4.19 9.33
CA ALA A 309 -12.69 3.73 8.86
C ALA A 309 -13.49 4.93 8.35
N VAL A 310 -14.19 4.75 7.27
CA VAL A 310 -14.96 5.81 6.64
C VAL A 310 -16.34 5.30 6.34
N LEU A 311 -17.36 6.10 6.64
CA LEU A 311 -18.74 5.80 6.35
C LEU A 311 -19.32 6.90 5.47
N TYR A 312 -20.07 6.52 4.44
CA TYR A 312 -20.92 7.45 3.72
C TYR A 312 -22.32 6.86 3.50
N GLU A 313 -23.31 7.73 3.49
CA GLU A 313 -24.72 7.34 3.38
C GLU A 313 -25.01 6.83 1.96
N ASN A 314 -25.74 5.71 1.84
CA ASN A 314 -26.18 5.22 0.54
C ASN A 314 -27.44 6.01 0.09
N GLU A 315 -27.70 6.05 -1.20
CA GLU A 315 -28.94 6.59 -1.78
C GLU A 315 -30.15 5.76 -1.40
#